data_92725eafa87e466575056761d7db952c
#
_entry.id   92725eafa87e466575056761d7db952c
#
_cell.length_a   1.000
_cell.length_b   1.000
_cell.length_c   1.000
_cell.angle_alpha   90.00
_cell.angle_beta   90.00
_cell.angle_gamma   90.00
#
_symmetry.space_group_name_H-M   'P 1'
#
loop_
_entity.id
_entity.type
_entity.pdbx_description
1 polymer ?
#
loop_
_entity_poly.entity_id
_entity_poly.type
_entity_poly.pdbx_seq_one_letter_code
_entity_poly.pdbx_strand_id
1 'polypeptide(L)'
;MSDLSLQLQLGQSQLPVSSYFDDALYQREIDALFKNGPRYVGHQLAVPHVGDYHTLPQESGGRALLRTPNGVELISNVCRHRQALILKGRGSLPALAGGNIVCPLHRWTYAEIGRAHV
;
A
#
# COMPACT_ATOMS: atom_id res chain seq x y z
N MET A 1 -10.33 -42.12 12.98
CA MET A 1 -9.90 -40.69 12.93
C MET A 1 -8.46 -40.65 12.48
N SER A 2 -8.13 -39.71 11.60
CA SER A 2 -6.74 -39.50 11.24
C SER A 2 -5.98 -38.90 12.42
N ASP A 3 -4.68 -39.15 12.50
CA ASP A 3 -3.79 -38.62 13.54
C ASP A 3 -3.88 -37.08 13.61
N LEU A 4 -4.01 -36.43 12.45
CA LEU A 4 -4.23 -34.99 12.34
C LEU A 4 -5.52 -34.54 13.03
N SER A 5 -6.64 -35.25 12.86
CA SER A 5 -7.91 -34.92 13.50
C SER A 5 -7.82 -35.00 15.03
N LEU A 6 -7.09 -35.97 15.54
CA LEU A 6 -6.85 -36.09 16.98
C LEU A 6 -5.97 -34.95 17.50
N GLN A 7 -4.92 -34.59 16.78
CA GLN A 7 -4.04 -33.46 17.11
C GLN A 7 -4.80 -32.14 17.13
N LEU A 8 -5.70 -31.90 16.18
CA LEU A 8 -6.55 -30.69 16.13
C LEU A 8 -7.53 -30.62 17.31
N GLN A 9 -8.09 -31.78 17.74
CA GLN A 9 -8.98 -31.84 18.91
C GLN A 9 -8.25 -31.60 20.22
N LEU A 10 -6.99 -32.02 20.31
CA LEU A 10 -6.14 -31.84 21.48
C LEU A 10 -5.38 -30.52 21.48
N GLY A 11 -5.40 -29.80 20.36
CA GLY A 11 -4.75 -28.53 20.21
C GLY A 11 -5.35 -27.47 21.14
N GLN A 12 -4.50 -26.87 21.97
CA GLN A 12 -4.90 -25.73 22.79
C GLN A 12 -4.55 -24.45 22.07
N SER A 13 -5.49 -23.49 22.06
CA SER A 13 -5.21 -22.15 21.57
C SER A 13 -4.13 -21.51 22.46
N GLN A 14 -3.09 -21.00 21.84
CA GLN A 14 -2.01 -20.30 22.54
C GLN A 14 -2.40 -18.86 22.89
N LEU A 15 -3.44 -18.34 22.26
CA LEU A 15 -3.93 -16.99 22.48
C LEU A 15 -5.31 -17.03 23.16
N PRO A 16 -5.55 -16.22 24.19
CA PRO A 16 -6.86 -16.09 24.80
C PRO A 16 -7.86 -15.46 23.81
N VAL A 17 -9.13 -15.80 23.95
CA VAL A 17 -10.21 -15.23 23.10
C VAL A 17 -10.23 -13.70 23.16
N SER A 18 -9.91 -13.12 24.32
CA SER A 18 -9.80 -11.66 24.50
C SER A 18 -8.83 -10.99 23.51
N SER A 19 -7.83 -11.71 23.00
CA SER A 19 -6.88 -11.15 22.02
C SER A 19 -7.54 -10.69 20.71
N TYR A 20 -8.72 -11.21 20.38
CA TYR A 20 -9.49 -10.78 19.22
C TYR A 20 -10.25 -9.47 19.42
N PHE A 21 -10.36 -9.00 20.66
CA PHE A 21 -11.20 -7.85 21.03
C PHE A 21 -10.46 -6.81 21.87
N ASP A 22 -9.21 -7.07 22.23
CA ASP A 22 -8.40 -6.19 23.09
C ASP A 22 -7.77 -5.07 22.25
N ASP A 23 -8.27 -3.85 22.37
CA ASP A 23 -7.75 -2.68 21.65
C ASP A 23 -6.28 -2.38 22.00
N ALA A 24 -5.87 -2.59 23.25
CA ALA A 24 -4.49 -2.36 23.65
C ALA A 24 -3.53 -3.37 22.97
N LEU A 25 -3.93 -4.63 22.87
CA LEU A 25 -3.16 -5.63 22.13
C LEU A 25 -3.12 -5.29 20.65
N TYR A 26 -4.24 -4.88 20.05
CA TYR A 26 -4.29 -4.45 18.65
C TYR A 26 -3.32 -3.29 18.36
N GLN A 27 -3.28 -2.26 19.20
CA GLN A 27 -2.33 -1.17 19.04
C GLN A 27 -0.87 -1.62 19.15
N ARG A 28 -0.56 -2.55 20.04
CA ARG A 28 0.77 -3.14 20.15
C ARG A 28 1.16 -3.94 18.90
N GLU A 29 0.21 -4.70 18.33
CA GLU A 29 0.43 -5.42 17.07
C GLU A 29 0.69 -4.45 15.90
N ILE A 30 -0.10 -3.38 15.80
CA ILE A 30 0.11 -2.34 14.79
C ILE A 30 1.50 -1.74 14.91
N ASP A 31 1.93 -1.37 16.12
CA ASP A 31 3.22 -0.72 16.33
C ASP A 31 4.40 -1.68 16.17
N ALA A 32 4.31 -2.89 16.71
CA ALA A 32 5.41 -3.84 16.71
C ALA A 32 5.58 -4.60 15.38
N LEU A 33 4.46 -4.96 14.73
CA LEU A 33 4.47 -5.84 13.55
C LEU A 33 4.24 -5.07 12.26
N PHE A 34 3.17 -4.26 12.20
CA PHE A 34 2.73 -3.65 10.95
C PHE A 34 3.45 -2.35 10.61
N LYS A 35 3.83 -1.52 11.58
CA LYS A 35 4.60 -0.30 11.32
C LYS A 35 6.09 -0.55 11.14
N ASN A 36 6.66 -1.49 11.86
CA ASN A 36 8.10 -1.73 11.92
C ASN A 36 8.55 -2.98 11.16
N GLY A 37 7.62 -3.82 10.71
CA GLY A 37 7.90 -5.04 9.96
C GLY A 37 7.61 -4.93 8.47
N PRO A 38 7.97 -5.97 7.68
CA PRO A 38 7.57 -6.08 6.29
C PRO A 38 6.05 -6.13 6.18
N ARG A 39 5.50 -5.41 5.19
CA ARG A 39 4.07 -5.42 4.91
C ARG A 39 3.79 -5.77 3.47
N TYR A 40 2.76 -6.57 3.26
CA TYR A 40 2.23 -6.79 1.94
C TYR A 40 1.51 -5.53 1.46
N VAL A 41 1.96 -4.96 0.36
CA VAL A 41 1.38 -3.74 -0.23
C VAL A 41 0.59 -4.01 -1.50
N GLY A 42 0.77 -5.16 -2.12
CA GLY A 42 0.06 -5.53 -3.34
C GLY A 42 0.87 -6.50 -4.20
N HIS A 43 0.28 -6.91 -5.30
CA HIS A 43 0.90 -7.78 -6.29
C HIS A 43 1.30 -6.96 -7.52
N GLN A 44 2.43 -7.30 -8.16
CA GLN A 44 2.90 -6.60 -9.36
C GLN A 44 1.91 -6.58 -10.54
N LEU A 45 0.99 -7.57 -10.60
CA LEU A 45 -0.08 -7.60 -11.60
C LEU A 45 -1.18 -6.56 -11.35
N ALA A 46 -1.16 -5.85 -10.21
CA ALA A 46 -2.04 -4.71 -10.01
C ALA A 46 -1.65 -3.52 -10.89
N VAL A 47 -0.39 -3.49 -11.35
CA VAL A 47 0.20 -2.46 -12.22
C VAL A 47 1.00 -3.14 -13.36
N PRO A 48 0.32 -3.80 -14.32
CA PRO A 48 0.98 -4.65 -15.32
C PRO A 48 1.83 -3.88 -16.33
N HIS A 49 1.48 -2.66 -16.68
CA HIS A 49 2.14 -1.88 -17.73
C HIS A 49 2.80 -0.62 -17.16
N VAL A 50 3.87 -0.16 -17.82
CA VAL A 50 4.54 1.10 -17.46
C VAL A 50 3.55 2.25 -17.47
N GLY A 51 3.54 3.03 -16.38
CA GLY A 51 2.59 4.10 -16.13
C GLY A 51 1.34 3.67 -15.35
N ASP A 52 1.09 2.38 -15.19
CA ASP A 52 -0.02 1.92 -14.35
C ASP A 52 0.23 2.21 -12.88
N TYR A 53 -0.82 2.62 -12.19
CA TYR A 53 -0.78 2.87 -10.75
C TYR A 53 -1.95 2.25 -10.01
N HIS A 54 -1.74 1.98 -8.73
CA HIS A 54 -2.76 1.53 -7.80
C HIS A 54 -2.51 2.14 -6.42
N THR A 55 -3.41 3.00 -5.97
CA THR A 55 -3.34 3.57 -4.61
C THR A 55 -3.64 2.50 -3.57
N LEU A 56 -2.99 2.59 -2.41
CA LEU A 56 -3.19 1.62 -1.33
C LEU A 56 -4.41 2.02 -0.49
N PRO A 57 -5.55 1.30 -0.60
CA PRO A 57 -6.76 1.65 0.13
C PRO A 57 -6.58 1.50 1.66
N GLN A 58 -5.78 0.52 2.10
CA GLN A 58 -5.46 0.30 3.51
C GLN A 58 -4.66 1.45 4.15
N GLU A 59 -4.15 2.38 3.35
CA GLU A 59 -3.43 3.58 3.79
C GLU A 59 -4.17 4.86 3.38
N SER A 60 -5.47 4.77 3.19
CA SER A 60 -6.32 5.89 2.74
C SER A 60 -5.79 6.56 1.46
N GLY A 61 -5.10 5.80 0.62
CA GLY A 61 -4.50 6.29 -0.63
C GLY A 61 -3.24 7.14 -0.46
N GLY A 62 -2.66 7.22 0.74
CA GLY A 62 -1.45 8.01 1.01
C GLY A 62 -0.20 7.53 0.31
N ARG A 63 -0.17 6.27 -0.13
CA ARG A 63 0.86 5.69 -1.01
C ARG A 63 0.22 4.98 -2.18
N ALA A 64 1.00 4.79 -3.24
CA ALA A 64 0.57 4.09 -4.44
C ALA A 64 1.69 3.21 -5.00
N LEU A 65 1.30 2.07 -5.57
CA LEU A 65 2.17 1.31 -6.47
C LEU A 65 2.17 1.98 -7.83
N LEU A 66 3.35 2.11 -8.43
CA LEU A 66 3.54 2.64 -9.77
C LEU A 66 4.46 1.69 -10.55
N ARG A 67 4.07 1.34 -11.77
CA ARG A 67 4.97 0.64 -12.70
C ARG A 67 5.82 1.66 -13.43
N THR A 68 7.11 1.60 -13.21
CA THR A 68 8.12 2.37 -13.95
C THR A 68 8.86 1.47 -14.94
N PRO A 69 9.66 2.01 -15.86
CA PRO A 69 10.53 1.19 -16.72
C PRO A 69 11.51 0.31 -15.93
N ASN A 70 11.83 0.69 -14.69
CA ASN A 70 12.75 -0.05 -13.82
C ASN A 70 12.06 -1.09 -12.92
N GLY A 71 10.74 -1.16 -12.92
CA GLY A 71 9.98 -2.11 -12.10
C GLY A 71 8.79 -1.49 -11.38
N VAL A 72 8.35 -2.11 -10.30
CA VAL A 72 7.28 -1.59 -9.46
C VAL A 72 7.86 -0.82 -8.29
N GLU A 73 7.42 0.40 -8.13
CA GLU A 73 7.84 1.28 -7.04
C GLU A 73 6.66 1.64 -6.14
N LEU A 74 6.94 1.84 -4.87
CA LEU A 74 6.00 2.35 -3.89
C LEU A 74 6.30 3.84 -3.69
N ILE A 75 5.37 4.68 -4.11
CA ILE A 75 5.53 6.13 -4.07
C ILE A 75 4.62 6.78 -3.03
N SER A 76 5.03 7.94 -2.50
CA SER A 76 4.14 8.81 -1.73
C SER A 76 3.14 9.47 -2.67
N ASN A 77 1.86 9.34 -2.36
CA ASN A 77 0.76 9.88 -3.15
C ASN A 77 0.25 11.23 -2.61
N VAL A 78 1.10 11.93 -1.89
CA VAL A 78 0.76 13.19 -1.22
C VAL A 78 1.57 14.33 -1.85
N CYS A 79 0.87 15.31 -2.39
CA CYS A 79 1.50 16.49 -2.97
C CYS A 79 2.24 17.32 -1.91
N ARG A 80 3.49 17.68 -2.19
CA ARG A 80 4.32 18.47 -1.27
C ARG A 80 3.84 19.90 -1.09
N HIS A 81 3.02 20.41 -2.03
CA HIS A 81 2.53 21.76 -1.97
C HIS A 81 1.52 21.96 -0.82
N ARG A 82 0.39 21.26 -0.88
CA ARG A 82 -0.70 21.38 0.10
C ARG A 82 -1.26 20.02 0.54
N GLN A 83 -0.48 18.96 0.43
CA GLN A 83 -0.79 17.62 0.91
C GLN A 83 -2.06 16.99 0.31
N ALA A 84 -2.46 17.43 -0.90
CA ALA A 84 -3.53 16.78 -1.62
C ALA A 84 -3.11 15.39 -2.11
N LEU A 85 -4.05 14.44 -2.12
CA LEU A 85 -3.84 13.16 -2.81
C LEU A 85 -3.81 13.40 -4.31
N ILE A 86 -2.77 12.86 -4.98
CA ILE A 86 -2.51 13.11 -6.39
C ILE A 86 -3.24 12.08 -7.26
N LEU A 87 -3.03 10.81 -6.99
CA LEU A 87 -3.63 9.69 -7.70
C LEU A 87 -4.81 9.15 -6.91
N LYS A 88 -5.85 8.68 -7.63
CA LYS A 88 -7.03 8.09 -7.00
C LYS A 88 -7.29 6.71 -7.59
N GLY A 89 -7.51 5.75 -6.71
CA GLY A 89 -7.88 4.40 -7.07
C GLY A 89 -6.81 3.72 -7.93
N ARG A 90 -7.21 3.34 -9.13
CA ARG A 90 -6.44 2.57 -10.09
C ARG A 90 -6.50 3.26 -11.45
N GLY A 91 -5.40 3.28 -12.19
CA GLY A 91 -5.38 3.87 -13.52
C GLY A 91 -4.01 3.82 -14.17
N SER A 92 -3.87 4.54 -15.26
CA SER A 92 -2.62 4.70 -16.00
C SER A 92 -2.30 6.18 -16.19
N LEU A 93 -1.03 6.53 -16.05
CA LEU A 93 -0.56 7.90 -16.31
C LEU A 93 -0.72 8.22 -17.80
N PRO A 94 -1.25 9.42 -18.16
CA PRO A 94 -1.40 9.79 -19.55
C PRO A 94 -0.06 9.85 -20.27
N ALA A 95 0.04 9.22 -21.42
CA ALA A 95 1.23 9.28 -22.28
C ALA A 95 1.59 10.74 -22.69
N LEU A 96 0.57 11.59 -22.84
CA LEU A 96 0.71 13.02 -23.14
C LEU A 96 1.40 13.83 -22.05
N ALA A 97 1.42 13.33 -20.81
CA ALA A 97 2.14 13.96 -19.70
C ALA A 97 3.60 13.47 -19.59
N GLY A 98 4.09 12.69 -20.56
CA GLY A 98 5.44 12.11 -20.55
C GLY A 98 5.65 11.13 -19.39
N GLY A 99 4.59 10.49 -18.89
CA GLY A 99 4.63 9.63 -17.71
C GLY A 99 4.70 10.39 -16.38
N ASN A 100 4.58 11.72 -16.40
CA ASN A 100 4.64 12.53 -15.20
C ASN A 100 3.33 12.44 -14.38
N ILE A 101 3.48 12.51 -13.08
CA ILE A 101 2.36 12.59 -12.13
C ILE A 101 2.03 14.06 -11.90
N VAL A 102 0.80 14.47 -12.19
CA VAL A 102 0.35 15.87 -12.08
C VAL A 102 -0.67 15.99 -10.96
N CYS A 103 -0.40 16.86 -10.00
CA CYS A 103 -1.35 17.15 -8.92
C CYS A 103 -2.59 17.85 -9.50
N PRO A 104 -3.80 17.34 -9.24
CA PRO A 104 -5.02 17.90 -9.80
C PRO A 104 -5.39 19.28 -9.22
N LEU A 105 -4.83 19.65 -8.07
CA LEU A 105 -5.21 20.86 -7.37
C LEU A 105 -4.52 22.12 -7.95
N HIS A 106 -3.19 22.14 -8.03
CA HIS A 106 -2.41 23.29 -8.56
C HIS A 106 -1.40 22.88 -9.63
N ARG A 107 -1.50 21.66 -10.16
CA ARG A 107 -0.72 21.12 -11.27
C ARG A 107 0.79 20.99 -11.01
N TRP A 108 1.19 20.88 -9.75
CA TRP A 108 2.57 20.50 -9.45
C TRP A 108 2.85 19.13 -10.09
N THR A 109 3.98 19.06 -10.78
CA THR A 109 4.34 17.92 -11.61
C THR A 109 5.51 17.17 -10.98
N TYR A 110 5.39 15.87 -10.93
CA TYR A 110 6.41 14.95 -10.38
C TYR A 110 6.82 13.98 -11.48
N ALA A 111 8.13 13.79 -11.65
CA ALA A 111 8.62 12.73 -12.51
C ALA A 111 8.30 11.35 -11.91
N GLU A 112 8.27 10.32 -12.76
CA GLU A 112 8.09 8.92 -12.34
C GLU A 112 9.01 8.49 -11.19
N ILE A 113 10.19 9.10 -11.08
CA ILE A 113 11.18 8.87 -10.02
C ILE A 113 10.91 9.68 -8.74
N GLY A 114 9.72 10.29 -8.58
CA GLY A 114 9.32 10.99 -7.36
C GLY A 114 9.98 12.36 -7.14
N ARG A 115 10.66 12.93 -8.14
CA ARG A 115 11.20 14.29 -8.06
C ARG A 115 10.15 15.30 -8.50
N ALA A 116 9.87 16.30 -7.65
CA ALA A 116 9.05 17.43 -8.02
C ALA A 116 9.80 18.29 -9.05
N HIS A 117 9.14 18.56 -10.17
CA HIS A 117 9.53 19.62 -11.09
C HIS A 117 8.68 20.85 -10.75
N VAL A 118 9.33 21.92 -10.37
CA VAL A 118 8.70 23.24 -10.18
C VAL A 118 8.75 24.00 -11.50
#